data_42a301ec76b7dca4957ce0326552b339
#
_entry.id   42a301ec76b7dca4957ce0326552b339
#
_cell.length_a   1.000
_cell.length_b   1.000
_cell.length_c   1.000
_cell.angle_alpha   90.00
_cell.angle_beta   90.00
_cell.angle_gamma   90.00
#
_symmetry.space_group_name_H-M   'P 1'
#
loop_
_entity.id
_entity.type
_entity.pdbx_description
1 polymer ?
#
loop_
_entity_poly.entity_id
_entity_poly.type
_entity_poly.pdbx_seq_one_letter_code
_entity_poly.pdbx_strand_id
1 'polypeptide(L)'
;LISFFHFKFNMSALMALAVIGAILTGNWAEGAMVMAFFEISEGIEQLCLEKSRSVVKSLLSIVPKTAEVKRGTGWETVPVESVAIGEQIRVKAGERISLDGRVVKGESSADESMITGEPVPASKHPGSDVYAGTVNTTGMLEIRVTAPSSDTLAARIIASVEDAEQKKAPTQRFVDRFALYYT
;
A
#
# COMPACT_ATOMS: atom_id res chain seq x y z
N LEU A 1 -0.82 -24.11 38.29
CA LEU A 1 -1.26 -22.86 38.97
C LEU A 1 -0.35 -21.65 38.68
N ILE A 2 0.59 -21.75 37.71
CA ILE A 2 1.56 -20.67 37.39
C ILE A 2 1.32 -20.07 35.96
N SER A 3 0.23 -20.48 35.30
CA SER A 3 -0.01 -20.05 33.91
C SER A 3 -0.97 -18.84 33.73
N PHE A 4 -1.21 -18.06 34.81
CA PHE A 4 -2.24 -17.00 34.78
C PHE A 4 -1.70 -15.56 34.78
N PHE A 5 -0.39 -15.35 34.68
CA PHE A 5 0.23 -14.01 34.77
C PHE A 5 1.14 -13.63 33.58
N HIS A 6 0.70 -13.94 32.36
CA HIS A 6 1.22 -13.22 31.17
C HIS A 6 0.26 -12.10 30.82
N PHE A 7 0.09 -11.15 31.74
CA PHE A 7 -0.53 -9.87 31.47
C PHE A 7 0.44 -9.08 30.60
N LYS A 8 0.16 -8.99 29.29
CA LYS A 8 0.86 -8.05 28.42
C LYS A 8 0.56 -6.65 28.97
N PHE A 9 1.54 -6.05 29.61
CA PHE A 9 1.48 -4.66 30.03
C PHE A 9 1.46 -3.78 28.77
N ASN A 10 0.29 -3.61 28.19
CA ASN A 10 0.02 -2.60 27.16
C ASN A 10 -0.13 -1.24 27.88
N MET A 11 0.17 -0.14 27.18
CA MET A 11 -0.06 1.23 27.69
C MET A 11 -1.45 1.38 28.28
N SER A 12 -2.46 0.74 27.69
CA SER A 12 -3.83 0.70 28.20
C SER A 12 -3.96 0.04 29.59
N ALA A 13 -3.15 -0.96 29.91
CA ALA A 13 -3.16 -1.60 31.23
C ALA A 13 -2.54 -0.71 32.30
N LEU A 14 -1.46 -0.01 32.00
CA LEU A 14 -0.85 0.99 32.89
C LEU A 14 -1.80 2.15 33.16
N MET A 15 -2.53 2.61 32.15
CA MET A 15 -3.52 3.66 32.29
C MET A 15 -4.71 3.20 33.13
N ALA A 16 -5.22 1.98 32.93
CA ALA A 16 -6.27 1.42 33.77
C ALA A 16 -5.83 1.34 35.25
N LEU A 17 -4.58 0.97 35.50
CA LEU A 17 -4.01 0.94 36.86
C LEU A 17 -3.93 2.33 37.47
N ALA A 18 -3.51 3.36 36.68
CA ALA A 18 -3.45 4.75 37.13
C ALA A 18 -4.83 5.30 37.47
N VAL A 19 -5.85 4.99 36.66
CA VAL A 19 -7.24 5.40 36.93
C VAL A 19 -7.81 4.72 38.16
N ILE A 20 -7.54 3.42 38.36
CA ILE A 20 -7.93 2.70 39.58
C ILE A 20 -7.26 3.34 40.81
N GLY A 21 -5.96 3.70 40.73
CA GLY A 21 -5.25 4.40 41.78
C GLY A 21 -5.87 5.77 42.12
N ALA A 22 -6.23 6.55 41.10
CA ALA A 22 -6.90 7.85 41.29
C ALA A 22 -8.29 7.71 41.98
N ILE A 23 -9.04 6.68 41.63
CA ILE A 23 -10.33 6.37 42.26
C ILE A 23 -10.13 6.02 43.74
N LEU A 24 -9.15 5.16 44.06
CA LEU A 24 -8.87 4.72 45.41
C LEU A 24 -8.35 5.86 46.31
N THR A 25 -7.64 6.84 45.74
CA THR A 25 -7.14 8.03 46.47
C THR A 25 -8.17 9.17 46.56
N GLY A 26 -9.35 9.00 45.95
CA GLY A 26 -10.40 10.02 45.91
C GLY A 26 -10.20 11.17 44.94
N ASN A 27 -9.14 11.12 44.11
CA ASN A 27 -8.78 12.14 43.12
C ASN A 27 -9.43 11.90 41.75
N TRP A 28 -10.75 11.89 41.73
CA TRP A 28 -11.55 11.56 40.54
C TRP A 28 -11.28 12.50 39.37
N ALA A 29 -11.05 13.80 39.64
CA ALA A 29 -10.80 14.79 38.60
C ALA A 29 -9.48 14.53 37.86
N GLU A 30 -8.45 14.10 38.57
CA GLU A 30 -7.14 13.77 37.99
C GLU A 30 -7.23 12.51 37.14
N GLY A 31 -7.93 11.47 37.60
CA GLY A 31 -8.17 10.26 36.82
C GLY A 31 -8.94 10.52 35.53
N ALA A 32 -9.99 11.35 35.59
CA ALA A 32 -10.76 11.75 34.40
C ALA A 32 -9.92 12.58 33.41
N MET A 33 -9.06 13.47 33.89
CA MET A 33 -8.18 14.28 33.05
C MET A 33 -7.15 13.42 32.35
N VAL A 34 -6.53 12.44 33.01
CA VAL A 34 -5.60 11.49 32.42
C VAL A 34 -6.26 10.67 31.32
N MET A 35 -7.49 10.16 31.55
CA MET A 35 -8.25 9.45 30.51
C MET A 35 -8.55 10.33 29.31
N ALA A 36 -9.01 11.57 29.53
CA ALA A 36 -9.33 12.49 28.44
C ALA A 36 -8.10 12.80 27.58
N PHE A 37 -6.94 13.04 28.17
CA PHE A 37 -5.69 13.27 27.42
C PHE A 37 -5.23 12.04 26.66
N PHE A 38 -5.42 10.86 27.21
CA PHE A 38 -5.05 9.63 26.53
C PHE A 38 -5.93 9.38 25.30
N GLU A 39 -7.25 9.51 25.43
CA GLU A 39 -8.19 9.39 24.31
C GLU A 39 -7.89 10.40 23.19
N ILE A 40 -7.57 11.64 23.54
CA ILE A 40 -7.17 12.66 22.56
C ILE A 40 -5.86 12.25 21.88
N SER A 41 -4.87 11.77 22.64
CA SER A 41 -3.58 11.33 22.09
C SER A 41 -3.74 10.16 21.13
N GLU A 42 -4.53 9.14 21.49
CA GLU A 42 -4.81 7.98 20.64
C GLU A 42 -5.59 8.39 19.39
N GLY A 43 -6.56 9.30 19.51
CA GLY A 43 -7.28 9.85 18.36
C GLY A 43 -6.37 10.59 17.37
N ILE A 44 -5.42 11.39 17.87
CA ILE A 44 -4.43 12.09 17.02
C ILE A 44 -3.50 11.08 16.34
N GLU A 45 -3.03 10.05 17.06
CA GLU A 45 -2.19 9.00 16.50
C GLU A 45 -2.89 8.25 15.36
N GLN A 46 -4.15 7.86 15.54
CA GLN A 46 -4.95 7.20 14.51
C GLN A 46 -5.13 8.09 13.28
N LEU A 47 -5.45 9.37 13.45
CA LEU A 47 -5.58 10.32 12.35
C LEU A 47 -4.26 10.49 11.56
N CYS A 48 -3.12 10.53 12.26
CA CYS A 48 -1.80 10.61 11.62
C CYS A 48 -1.48 9.34 10.81
N LEU A 49 -1.78 8.16 11.36
CA LEU A 49 -1.55 6.88 10.69
C LEU A 49 -2.46 6.70 9.46
N GLU A 50 -3.75 7.08 9.56
CA GLU A 50 -4.67 7.03 8.41
C GLU A 50 -4.24 7.97 7.29
N LYS A 51 -3.79 9.17 7.62
CA LYS A 51 -3.31 10.14 6.62
C LYS A 51 -2.05 9.64 5.91
N SER A 52 -1.13 9.02 6.61
CA SER A 52 0.06 8.40 6.01
C SER A 52 -0.31 7.23 5.09
N ARG A 53 -1.25 6.38 5.49
CA ARG A 53 -1.75 5.27 4.66
C ARG A 53 -2.51 5.74 3.42
N SER A 54 -3.22 6.87 3.48
CA SER A 54 -3.96 7.40 2.34
C SER A 54 -3.04 7.87 1.22
N VAL A 55 -1.86 8.40 1.54
CA VAL A 55 -0.85 8.81 0.54
C VAL A 55 -0.32 7.59 -0.22
N VAL A 56 -0.02 6.50 0.46
CA VAL A 56 0.41 5.24 -0.19
C VAL A 56 -0.73 4.67 -1.04
N LYS A 57 -1.97 4.66 -0.53
CA LYS A 57 -3.15 4.21 -1.30
C LYS A 57 -3.45 5.08 -2.52
N SER A 58 -3.15 6.37 -2.49
CA SER A 58 -3.34 7.24 -3.66
C SER A 58 -2.36 6.90 -4.80
N LEU A 59 -1.18 6.40 -4.47
CA LEU A 59 -0.24 5.85 -5.47
C LEU A 59 -0.77 4.54 -6.08
N LEU A 60 -1.57 3.76 -5.33
CA LEU A 60 -2.25 2.54 -5.81
C LEU A 60 -3.40 2.81 -6.78
N SER A 61 -4.09 3.94 -6.64
CA SER A 61 -5.20 4.31 -7.51
C SER A 61 -4.77 4.71 -8.93
N ILE A 62 -3.47 4.73 -9.19
CA ILE A 62 -2.87 5.13 -10.46
C ILE A 62 -2.97 4.00 -11.51
N VAL A 63 -3.00 2.73 -11.08
CA VAL A 63 -3.14 1.60 -12.02
C VAL A 63 -4.62 1.46 -12.43
N PRO A 64 -4.92 1.45 -13.75
CA PRO A 64 -6.27 1.25 -14.23
C PRO A 64 -6.85 -0.10 -13.77
N LYS A 65 -8.12 -0.10 -13.41
CA LYS A 65 -8.85 -1.32 -12.98
C LYS A 65 -9.40 -2.13 -14.14
N THR A 66 -9.33 -1.59 -15.36
CA THR A 66 -9.81 -2.23 -16.58
C THR A 66 -8.73 -2.20 -17.67
N ALA A 67 -8.82 -3.14 -18.58
CA ALA A 67 -7.96 -3.23 -19.77
C ALA A 67 -8.79 -3.52 -21.01
N GLU A 68 -8.40 -2.98 -22.16
CA GLU A 68 -8.94 -3.39 -23.45
C GLU A 68 -8.20 -4.64 -23.93
N VAL A 69 -8.87 -5.80 -23.89
CA VAL A 69 -8.31 -7.10 -24.23
C VAL A 69 -8.80 -7.54 -25.62
N LYS A 70 -7.93 -8.18 -26.39
CA LYS A 70 -8.28 -8.75 -27.68
C LYS A 70 -9.05 -10.05 -27.49
N ARG A 71 -10.32 -10.06 -27.89
CA ARG A 71 -11.18 -11.24 -27.89
C ARG A 71 -11.64 -11.55 -29.30
N GLY A 72 -11.11 -12.63 -29.87
CA GLY A 72 -11.38 -12.98 -31.26
C GLY A 72 -10.89 -11.89 -32.23
N THR A 73 -11.82 -11.28 -32.98
CA THR A 73 -11.51 -10.18 -33.92
C THR A 73 -11.71 -8.78 -33.34
N GLY A 74 -12.24 -8.65 -32.11
CA GLY A 74 -12.57 -7.38 -31.47
C GLY A 74 -11.72 -7.07 -30.24
N TRP A 75 -12.00 -5.90 -29.67
CA TRP A 75 -11.43 -5.44 -28.41
C TRP A 75 -12.57 -5.25 -27.40
N GLU A 76 -12.38 -5.76 -26.20
CA GLU A 76 -13.35 -5.73 -25.12
C GLU A 76 -12.72 -5.14 -23.86
N THR A 77 -13.42 -4.26 -23.16
CA THR A 77 -12.98 -3.71 -21.87
C THR A 77 -13.40 -4.66 -20.76
N VAL A 78 -12.41 -5.20 -20.07
CA VAL A 78 -12.62 -6.15 -18.96
C VAL A 78 -11.86 -5.72 -17.72
N PRO A 79 -12.25 -6.19 -16.52
CA PRO A 79 -11.47 -6.00 -15.29
C PRO A 79 -10.08 -6.64 -15.45
N VAL A 80 -9.02 -5.96 -14.93
CA VAL A 80 -7.64 -6.45 -15.04
C VAL A 80 -7.41 -7.79 -14.37
N GLU A 81 -8.20 -8.11 -13.35
CA GLU A 81 -8.14 -9.38 -12.62
C GLU A 81 -8.58 -10.57 -13.48
N SER A 82 -9.35 -10.32 -14.54
CA SER A 82 -9.83 -11.36 -15.47
C SER A 82 -8.88 -11.59 -16.65
N VAL A 83 -7.81 -10.81 -16.77
CA VAL A 83 -6.86 -10.91 -17.87
C VAL A 83 -5.80 -11.96 -17.55
N ALA A 84 -5.67 -12.94 -18.42
CA ALA A 84 -4.69 -14.02 -18.29
C ALA A 84 -3.32 -13.63 -18.87
N ILE A 85 -2.26 -14.25 -18.35
CA ILE A 85 -0.92 -14.16 -18.93
C ILE A 85 -0.96 -14.68 -20.40
N GLY A 86 -0.34 -13.93 -21.31
CA GLY A 86 -0.29 -14.23 -22.75
C GLY A 86 -1.41 -13.57 -23.56
N GLU A 87 -2.47 -13.06 -22.93
CA GLU A 87 -3.48 -12.26 -23.63
C GLU A 87 -2.89 -10.94 -24.14
N GLN A 88 -3.53 -10.38 -25.16
CA GLN A 88 -3.11 -9.10 -25.73
C GLN A 88 -4.03 -7.99 -25.24
N ILE A 89 -3.44 -6.94 -24.72
CA ILE A 89 -4.13 -5.69 -24.34
C ILE A 89 -3.72 -4.56 -25.27
N ARG A 90 -4.59 -3.58 -25.42
CA ARG A 90 -4.35 -2.36 -26.18
C ARG A 90 -4.34 -1.16 -25.26
N VAL A 91 -3.35 -0.27 -25.45
CA VAL A 91 -3.22 0.98 -24.70
C VAL A 91 -3.03 2.11 -25.70
N LYS A 92 -3.94 3.09 -25.68
CA LYS A 92 -3.91 4.26 -26.55
C LYS A 92 -2.97 5.33 -26.01
N ALA A 93 -2.63 6.31 -26.84
CA ALA A 93 -1.87 7.47 -26.42
C ALA A 93 -2.60 8.23 -25.29
N GLY A 94 -1.86 8.62 -24.25
CA GLY A 94 -2.39 9.28 -23.06
C GLY A 94 -2.98 8.34 -22.01
N GLU A 95 -3.17 7.05 -22.33
CA GLU A 95 -3.70 6.06 -21.38
C GLU A 95 -2.59 5.47 -20.51
N ARG A 96 -2.98 5.03 -19.32
CA ARG A 96 -2.08 4.29 -18.43
C ARG A 96 -2.07 2.81 -18.79
N ILE A 97 -0.90 2.21 -18.72
CA ILE A 97 -0.71 0.76 -18.91
C ILE A 97 -1.28 0.06 -17.67
N SER A 98 -2.18 -0.90 -17.92
CA SER A 98 -2.93 -1.56 -16.85
C SER A 98 -2.23 -2.80 -16.29
N LEU A 99 -1.39 -3.47 -17.08
CA LEU A 99 -0.70 -4.72 -16.74
C LEU A 99 0.72 -4.71 -17.25
N ASP A 100 1.61 -5.43 -16.58
CA ASP A 100 2.98 -5.66 -17.07
C ASP A 100 2.95 -6.55 -18.31
N GLY A 101 3.80 -6.22 -19.27
CA GLY A 101 3.83 -6.97 -20.51
C GLY A 101 4.96 -6.58 -21.43
N ARG A 102 4.92 -7.17 -22.63
CA ARG A 102 5.86 -6.90 -23.70
C ARG A 102 5.12 -6.41 -24.94
N VAL A 103 5.62 -5.33 -25.53
CA VAL A 103 5.05 -4.76 -26.75
C VAL A 103 5.15 -5.78 -27.88
N VAL A 104 4.03 -6.07 -28.53
CA VAL A 104 3.95 -6.96 -29.72
C VAL A 104 3.74 -6.17 -31.00
N LYS A 105 3.10 -4.97 -30.89
CA LYS A 105 2.85 -4.10 -32.04
C LYS A 105 2.70 -2.65 -31.62
N GLY A 106 3.13 -1.73 -32.48
CA GLY A 106 3.09 -0.30 -32.24
C GLY A 106 4.44 0.26 -31.83
N GLU A 107 4.55 1.58 -31.94
CA GLU A 107 5.69 2.37 -31.48
C GLU A 107 5.18 3.55 -30.68
N SER A 108 5.79 3.84 -29.55
CA SER A 108 5.39 4.91 -28.64
C SER A 108 6.54 5.29 -27.72
N SER A 109 6.27 6.19 -26.79
CA SER A 109 7.10 6.42 -25.60
C SER A 109 6.25 6.22 -24.35
N ALA A 110 6.84 5.74 -23.28
CA ALA A 110 6.17 5.58 -21.99
C ALA A 110 6.84 6.43 -20.93
N ASP A 111 6.05 7.19 -20.19
CA ASP A 111 6.51 7.87 -18.99
C ASP A 111 6.57 6.86 -17.84
N GLU A 112 7.78 6.48 -17.49
CA GLU A 112 8.10 5.52 -16.43
C GLU A 112 8.65 6.20 -15.17
N SER A 113 8.55 7.52 -15.07
CA SER A 113 9.12 8.34 -13.99
C SER A 113 8.66 7.89 -12.59
N MET A 114 7.46 7.37 -12.46
CA MET A 114 6.92 6.84 -11.20
C MET A 114 7.63 5.57 -10.72
N ILE A 115 8.26 4.83 -11.62
CA ILE A 115 8.95 3.56 -11.31
C ILE A 115 10.46 3.78 -11.30
N THR A 116 11.00 4.43 -12.31
CA THR A 116 12.44 4.62 -12.51
C THR A 116 12.98 5.89 -11.83
N GLY A 117 12.11 6.88 -11.60
CA GLY A 117 12.50 8.22 -11.15
C GLY A 117 13.08 9.09 -12.26
N GLU A 118 13.23 8.59 -13.48
CA GLU A 118 13.76 9.34 -14.62
C GLU A 118 12.64 10.13 -15.31
N PRO A 119 12.80 11.45 -15.53
CA PRO A 119 11.75 12.30 -16.12
C PRO A 119 11.63 12.15 -17.65
N VAL A 120 12.56 11.44 -18.29
CA VAL A 120 12.58 11.28 -19.75
C VAL A 120 11.77 10.05 -20.15
N PRO A 121 10.72 10.20 -21.01
CA PRO A 121 9.95 9.06 -21.49
C PRO A 121 10.82 8.04 -22.25
N ALA A 122 10.66 6.77 -21.92
CA ALA A 122 11.37 5.68 -22.56
C ALA A 122 10.71 5.27 -23.88
N SER A 123 11.48 5.16 -24.96
CA SER A 123 10.98 4.66 -26.23
C SER A 123 10.55 3.21 -26.15
N LYS A 124 9.39 2.88 -26.71
CA LYS A 124 8.79 1.54 -26.74
C LYS A 124 8.50 1.09 -28.18
N HIS A 125 9.03 -0.05 -28.50
CA HIS A 125 8.90 -0.71 -29.80
C HIS A 125 8.62 -2.21 -29.61
N PRO A 126 8.25 -2.97 -30.63
CA PRO A 126 8.05 -4.41 -30.49
C PRO A 126 9.24 -5.12 -29.84
N GLY A 127 8.97 -5.86 -28.77
CA GLY A 127 9.96 -6.52 -27.91
C GLY A 127 10.32 -5.76 -26.64
N SER A 128 9.96 -4.47 -26.50
CA SER A 128 10.18 -3.70 -25.28
C SER A 128 9.25 -4.13 -24.14
N ASP A 129 9.77 -4.17 -22.93
CA ASP A 129 8.97 -4.38 -21.73
C ASP A 129 8.25 -3.09 -21.31
N VAL A 130 7.06 -3.22 -20.76
CA VAL A 130 6.23 -2.14 -20.23
C VAL A 130 5.62 -2.53 -18.91
N TYR A 131 5.36 -1.55 -18.06
CA TYR A 131 4.98 -1.75 -16.67
C TYR A 131 3.65 -1.09 -16.32
N ALA A 132 2.85 -1.77 -15.51
CA ALA A 132 1.58 -1.26 -15.01
C ALA A 132 1.75 0.06 -14.24
N GLY A 133 0.84 1.01 -14.48
CA GLY A 133 0.87 2.34 -13.86
C GLY A 133 1.63 3.39 -14.66
N THR A 134 2.51 3.02 -15.61
CA THR A 134 3.20 3.96 -16.50
C THR A 134 2.24 4.54 -17.54
N VAL A 135 2.57 5.71 -18.10
CA VAL A 135 1.70 6.40 -19.07
C VAL A 135 2.25 6.23 -20.47
N ASN A 136 1.44 5.66 -21.36
CA ASN A 136 1.73 5.60 -22.78
C ASN A 136 1.49 7.00 -23.41
N THR A 137 2.50 7.61 -24.05
CA THR A 137 2.43 9.05 -24.37
C THR A 137 2.01 9.33 -25.80
N THR A 138 2.59 8.68 -26.83
CA THR A 138 2.50 9.17 -28.21
C THR A 138 1.73 8.27 -29.16
N GLY A 139 1.96 6.95 -29.12
CA GLY A 139 1.38 6.00 -30.06
C GLY A 139 0.43 5.01 -29.37
N MET A 140 -0.19 4.15 -30.16
CA MET A 140 -0.97 3.03 -29.66
C MET A 140 -0.07 1.80 -29.55
N LEU A 141 -0.13 1.11 -28.41
CA LEU A 141 0.61 -0.13 -28.17
C LEU A 141 -0.35 -1.32 -28.04
N GLU A 142 0.01 -2.43 -28.69
CA GLU A 142 -0.55 -3.75 -28.37
C GLU A 142 0.51 -4.49 -27.54
N ILE A 143 0.12 -4.96 -26.38
CA ILE A 143 1.01 -5.49 -25.34
C ILE A 143 0.56 -6.91 -25.03
N ARG A 144 1.49 -7.87 -24.99
CA ARG A 144 1.24 -9.21 -24.46
C ARG A 144 1.50 -9.21 -22.97
N VAL A 145 0.51 -9.57 -22.17
CA VAL A 145 0.58 -9.63 -20.72
C VAL A 145 1.57 -10.70 -20.26
N THR A 146 2.47 -10.33 -19.36
CA THR A 146 3.52 -11.22 -18.82
C THR A 146 3.34 -11.56 -17.36
N ALA A 147 2.58 -10.76 -16.62
CA ALA A 147 2.30 -10.97 -15.20
C ALA A 147 0.81 -10.74 -14.89
N PRO A 148 0.22 -11.47 -13.94
CA PRO A 148 -1.15 -11.21 -13.50
C PRO A 148 -1.21 -9.88 -12.73
N SER A 149 -2.41 -9.30 -12.59
CA SER A 149 -2.62 -8.00 -11.91
C SER A 149 -2.10 -7.98 -10.46
N SER A 150 -2.12 -9.12 -9.79
CA SER A 150 -1.61 -9.30 -8.42
C SER A 150 -0.09 -9.34 -8.30
N ASP A 151 0.65 -9.56 -9.40
CA ASP A 151 2.10 -9.75 -9.42
C ASP A 151 2.82 -8.78 -10.37
N THR A 152 2.19 -7.65 -10.69
CA THR A 152 2.82 -6.58 -11.46
C THR A 152 3.95 -5.94 -10.66
N LEU A 153 4.89 -5.29 -11.34
CA LEU A 153 6.00 -4.57 -10.68
C LEU A 153 5.46 -3.55 -9.67
N ALA A 154 4.41 -2.81 -10.04
CA ALA A 154 3.74 -1.88 -9.13
C ALA A 154 3.19 -2.59 -7.88
N ALA A 155 2.50 -3.73 -8.05
CA ALA A 155 1.96 -4.51 -6.93
C ALA A 155 3.06 -5.01 -5.98
N ARG A 156 4.19 -5.46 -6.53
CA ARG A 156 5.36 -5.92 -5.74
C ARG A 156 6.01 -4.78 -4.95
N ILE A 157 6.15 -3.60 -5.54
CA ILE A 157 6.70 -2.40 -4.86
C ILE A 157 5.82 -2.07 -3.67
N ILE A 158 4.52 -2.06 -3.85
CA ILE A 158 3.54 -1.76 -2.81
C ILE A 158 3.60 -2.78 -1.68
N ALA A 159 3.55 -4.08 -2.01
CA ALA A 159 3.66 -5.15 -1.03
C ALA A 159 4.96 -5.03 -0.21
N SER A 160 6.07 -4.63 -0.85
CA SER A 160 7.35 -4.41 -0.19
C SER A 160 7.32 -3.22 0.78
N VAL A 161 6.62 -2.14 0.43
CA VAL A 161 6.44 -0.97 1.30
C VAL A 161 5.54 -1.31 2.49
N GLU A 162 4.42 -2.01 2.26
CA GLU A 162 3.52 -2.45 3.32
C GLU A 162 4.21 -3.41 4.31
N ASP A 163 5.01 -4.36 3.81
CA ASP A 163 5.80 -5.27 4.65
C ASP A 163 6.87 -4.51 5.46
N ALA A 164 7.51 -3.51 4.86
CA ALA A 164 8.47 -2.66 5.54
C ALA A 164 7.82 -1.79 6.63
N GLU A 165 6.60 -1.29 6.41
CA GLU A 165 5.83 -0.54 7.41
C GLU A 165 5.38 -1.44 8.57
N GLN A 166 4.92 -2.66 8.29
CA GLN A 166 4.56 -3.63 9.34
C GLN A 166 5.78 -4.04 10.18
N LYS A 167 6.98 -4.07 9.57
CA LYS A 167 8.24 -4.35 10.27
C LYS A 167 8.79 -3.15 11.05
N LYS A 168 8.34 -1.92 10.76
CA LYS A 168 8.72 -0.70 11.50
C LYS A 168 8.06 -0.55 12.88
N ALA A 169 7.32 -1.53 13.38
CA ALA A 169 6.88 -1.62 14.77
C ALA A 169 7.92 -2.22 15.77
N PRO A 170 9.27 -2.07 15.62
CA PRO A 170 10.24 -2.51 16.62
C PRO A 170 10.34 -1.57 17.83
N THR A 171 9.94 -0.29 17.67
CA THR A 171 10.03 0.69 18.76
C THR A 171 9.02 0.36 19.87
N GLN A 172 7.82 -0.07 19.53
CA GLN A 172 6.87 -0.60 20.51
C GLN A 172 7.39 -1.88 21.18
N ARG A 173 7.97 -2.82 20.39
CA ARG A 173 8.57 -4.04 20.96
C ARG A 173 9.81 -3.76 21.82
N PHE A 174 10.53 -2.68 21.58
CA PHE A 174 11.65 -2.26 22.41
C PHE A 174 11.18 -1.68 23.74
N VAL A 175 10.15 -0.83 23.73
CA VAL A 175 9.52 -0.28 24.95
C VAL A 175 8.88 -1.40 25.77
N ASP A 176 8.17 -2.34 25.14
CA ASP A 176 7.59 -3.50 25.80
C ASP A 176 8.67 -4.41 26.43
N ARG A 177 9.81 -4.59 25.76
CA ARG A 177 10.93 -5.40 26.26
C ARG A 177 11.69 -4.66 27.37
N PHE A 178 11.77 -3.34 27.30
CA PHE A 178 12.41 -2.51 28.35
C PHE A 178 11.55 -2.46 29.61
N ALA A 179 10.22 -2.36 29.46
CA ALA A 179 9.28 -2.45 30.57
C ALA A 179 9.34 -3.82 31.29
N LEU A 180 9.60 -4.89 30.53
CA LEU A 180 9.74 -6.26 31.09
C LEU A 180 11.03 -6.47 31.88
N TYR A 181 12.06 -5.63 31.67
CA TYR A 181 13.37 -5.76 32.35
C TYR A 181 13.47 -4.88 33.60
N TYR A 182 12.58 -3.88 33.74
CA TYR A 182 12.60 -2.92 34.85
C TYR A 182 11.47 -3.13 35.90
N THR A 183 10.64 -4.15 35.70
CA THR A 183 9.64 -4.57 36.68
C THR A 183 10.02 -5.95 37.25
#